data_2b47b186d84199a6af64880f633eb8bf
#
_entry.id   2b47b186d84199a6af64880f633eb8bf
#
_cell.length_a   1.000
_cell.length_b   1.000
_cell.length_c   1.000
_cell.angle_alpha   90.00
_cell.angle_beta   90.00
_cell.angle_gamma   90.00
#
_symmetry.space_group_name_H-M   'P 1'
#
loop_
_entity.id
_entity.type
_entity.pdbx_description
1 polymer ?
#
loop_
_entity_poly.entity_id
_entity_poly.type
_entity_poly.pdbx_seq_one_letter_code
_entity_poly.pdbx_strand_id
1 'polypeptide(L)'
;MTGPQTPAICDEAVENHTASVCINTCYVKQAVEYLAGRIPVCCVVGFPLGAMDTESKAFEAKKAIENGASEVDMVINIGRLKNKEYDAVREDIRAVKQAVGDKVLKVIIETCLLTDEEKEKMCDIVCEAGADYIKTSTGFSTAGATFHDVELMVKGVHGRCKVKAAGGISTV
;
A
#
# COMPACT_ATOMS: atom_id res chain seq x y z
N MET A 1 7.90 13.32 7.42
CA MET A 1 8.70 13.88 6.29
C MET A 1 8.39 15.37 6.19
N THR A 2 9.34 16.19 5.88
CA THR A 2 9.18 17.63 5.62
C THR A 2 9.53 17.94 4.16
N GLY A 3 9.13 19.10 3.64
CA GLY A 3 9.46 19.50 2.26
C GLY A 3 10.96 19.43 1.93
N PRO A 4 11.87 19.89 2.80
CA PRO A 4 13.32 19.76 2.59
C PRO A 4 13.86 18.33 2.60
N GLN A 5 13.14 17.37 3.21
CA GLN A 5 13.56 15.95 3.25
C GLN A 5 13.17 15.19 1.97
N THR A 6 12.26 15.72 1.16
CA THR A 6 11.80 15.03 -0.06
C THR A 6 12.93 14.82 -1.06
N PRO A 7 13.78 15.81 -1.42
CA PRO A 7 14.93 15.58 -2.29
C PRO A 7 15.90 14.54 -1.74
N ALA A 8 16.22 14.60 -0.45
CA ALA A 8 17.18 13.68 0.15
C ALA A 8 16.75 12.21 0.05
N ILE A 9 15.48 11.90 0.33
CA ILE A 9 14.96 10.52 0.20
C ILE A 9 14.85 10.08 -1.27
N CYS A 10 14.61 11.02 -2.18
CA CYS A 10 14.63 10.73 -3.61
C CYS A 10 16.03 10.40 -4.11
N ASP A 11 17.06 11.13 -3.67
CA ASP A 11 18.45 10.86 -4.03
C ASP A 11 18.92 9.52 -3.47
N GLU A 12 18.63 9.24 -2.19
CA GLU A 12 18.91 7.94 -1.56
C GLU A 12 18.24 6.79 -2.34
N ALA A 13 17.00 6.95 -2.76
CA ALA A 13 16.29 5.94 -3.53
C ALA A 13 16.92 5.71 -4.91
N VAL A 14 17.41 6.75 -5.59
CA VAL A 14 18.10 6.66 -6.88
C VAL A 14 19.47 5.98 -6.69
N GLU A 15 20.25 6.39 -5.69
CA GLU A 15 21.58 5.85 -5.39
C GLU A 15 21.53 4.35 -5.05
N ASN A 16 20.50 3.92 -4.32
CA ASN A 16 20.31 2.52 -3.95
C ASN A 16 19.50 1.70 -4.97
N HIS A 17 19.18 2.26 -6.13
CA HIS A 17 18.43 1.59 -7.20
C HIS A 17 17.13 0.95 -6.72
N THR A 18 16.38 1.62 -5.83
CA THR A 18 15.09 1.12 -5.36
C THR A 18 14.06 1.10 -6.47
N ALA A 19 13.08 0.20 -6.38
CA ALA A 19 12.01 0.09 -7.39
C ALA A 19 11.09 1.33 -7.45
N SER A 20 10.90 2.01 -6.33
CA SER A 20 10.16 3.27 -6.21
C SER A 20 10.51 3.98 -4.91
N VAL A 21 10.21 5.29 -4.82
CA VAL A 21 10.18 6.01 -3.56
C VAL A 21 8.74 6.08 -3.05
N CYS A 22 8.51 5.77 -1.77
CA CYS A 22 7.16 5.75 -1.18
C CYS A 22 7.02 6.89 -0.15
N ILE A 23 6.05 7.78 -0.39
CA ILE A 23 5.87 9.04 0.36
C ILE A 23 4.39 9.34 0.62
N ASN A 24 4.12 10.37 1.42
CA ASN A 24 2.77 10.86 1.64
C ASN A 24 2.27 11.68 0.43
N THR A 25 0.96 11.67 0.20
CA THR A 25 0.30 12.29 -0.96
C THR A 25 0.64 13.76 -1.15
N CYS A 26 0.84 14.53 -0.08
CA CYS A 26 1.18 15.95 -0.15
C CYS A 26 2.56 16.24 -0.78
N TYR A 27 3.45 15.26 -0.87
CA TYR A 27 4.79 15.41 -1.46
C TYR A 27 4.93 14.81 -2.86
N VAL A 28 3.89 14.15 -3.39
CA VAL A 28 3.96 13.44 -4.66
C VAL A 28 4.40 14.36 -5.80
N LYS A 29 3.74 15.51 -5.96
CA LYS A 29 4.08 16.45 -7.03
C LYS A 29 5.53 16.92 -6.97
N GLN A 30 5.99 17.29 -5.79
CA GLN A 30 7.38 17.70 -5.56
C GLN A 30 8.38 16.58 -5.91
N ALA A 31 8.10 15.34 -5.47
CA ALA A 31 8.97 14.19 -5.77
C ALA A 31 8.99 13.84 -7.25
N VAL A 32 7.84 13.86 -7.93
CA VAL A 32 7.74 13.61 -9.37
C VAL A 32 8.56 14.63 -10.16
N GLU A 33 8.41 15.93 -9.85
CA GLU A 33 9.18 17.00 -10.49
C GLU A 33 10.68 16.85 -10.22
N TYR A 34 11.06 16.55 -8.97
CA TYR A 34 12.48 16.37 -8.59
C TYR A 34 13.12 15.14 -9.24
N LEU A 35 12.42 14.02 -9.23
CA LEU A 35 12.93 12.77 -9.83
C LEU A 35 12.99 12.81 -11.35
N ALA A 36 12.16 13.60 -12.01
CA ALA A 36 12.13 13.73 -13.46
C ALA A 36 12.16 12.39 -14.22
N GLY A 37 11.45 11.37 -13.68
CA GLY A 37 11.35 10.04 -14.28
C GLY A 37 12.50 9.07 -13.95
N ARG A 38 13.46 9.44 -13.09
CA ARG A 38 14.58 8.55 -12.69
C ARG A 38 14.13 7.27 -12.02
N ILE A 39 13.14 7.33 -11.14
CA ILE A 39 12.46 6.18 -10.53
C ILE A 39 10.97 6.50 -10.32
N PRO A 40 10.10 5.48 -10.21
CA PRO A 40 8.68 5.66 -9.94
C PRO A 40 8.41 6.31 -8.56
N VAL A 41 7.31 7.06 -8.46
CA VAL A 41 6.80 7.56 -7.18
C VAL A 41 5.60 6.74 -6.76
N CYS A 42 5.70 6.13 -5.59
CA CYS A 42 4.62 5.50 -4.85
C CYS A 42 4.11 6.45 -3.78
N CYS A 43 2.83 6.42 -3.47
CA CYS A 43 2.31 7.15 -2.32
C CYS A 43 1.38 6.28 -1.48
N VAL A 44 1.26 6.64 -0.19
CA VAL A 44 0.31 5.99 0.72
C VAL A 44 -1.02 6.72 0.72
N VAL A 45 -2.14 5.99 0.85
CA VAL A 45 -3.49 6.55 0.97
C VAL A 45 -4.27 5.88 2.10
N GLY A 46 -5.13 6.63 2.78
CA GLY A 46 -5.81 6.17 3.98
C GLY A 46 -4.84 5.79 5.10
N PHE A 47 -3.68 6.39 5.14
CA PHE A 47 -2.54 5.91 5.90
C PHE A 47 -2.31 6.70 7.21
N PRO A 48 -1.93 6.03 8.34
CA PRO A 48 -1.65 4.60 8.45
C PRO A 48 -2.82 3.73 8.94
N LEU A 49 -3.98 4.30 9.26
CA LEU A 49 -5.06 3.61 9.98
C LEU A 49 -6.10 2.94 9.07
N GLY A 50 -6.23 3.36 7.82
CA GLY A 50 -7.24 2.85 6.90
C GLY A 50 -8.70 3.17 7.26
N ALA A 51 -8.94 3.93 8.34
CA ALA A 51 -10.24 4.13 8.98
C ALA A 51 -11.07 5.29 8.38
N MET A 52 -10.71 5.77 7.22
CA MET A 52 -11.49 6.80 6.51
C MET A 52 -12.58 6.16 5.63
N ASP A 53 -13.52 6.99 5.18
CA ASP A 53 -14.56 6.52 4.25
C ASP A 53 -13.97 6.21 2.86
N THR A 54 -14.67 5.34 2.13
CA THR A 54 -14.23 4.82 0.84
C THR A 54 -14.08 5.92 -0.22
N GLU A 55 -15.00 6.88 -0.27
CA GLU A 55 -14.97 7.95 -1.28
C GLU A 55 -13.78 8.88 -1.06
N SER A 56 -13.49 9.25 0.19
CA SER A 56 -12.31 10.05 0.54
C SER A 56 -11.01 9.33 0.20
N LYS A 57 -10.91 8.02 0.47
CA LYS A 57 -9.73 7.21 0.14
C LYS A 57 -9.52 7.11 -1.37
N ALA A 58 -10.59 6.86 -2.13
CA ALA A 58 -10.55 6.83 -3.58
C ALA A 58 -10.19 8.20 -4.18
N PHE A 59 -10.71 9.29 -3.62
CA PHE A 59 -10.37 10.64 -4.02
C PHE A 59 -8.88 10.96 -3.77
N GLU A 60 -8.36 10.59 -2.59
CA GLU A 60 -6.94 10.75 -2.27
C GLU A 60 -6.06 10.01 -3.28
N ALA A 61 -6.40 8.75 -3.60
CA ALA A 61 -5.69 7.95 -4.60
C ALA A 61 -5.72 8.59 -5.99
N LYS A 62 -6.91 9.01 -6.45
CA LYS A 62 -7.06 9.71 -7.72
C LYS A 62 -6.18 10.96 -7.78
N LYS A 63 -6.19 11.76 -6.71
CA LYS A 63 -5.40 12.98 -6.63
C LYS A 63 -3.89 12.71 -6.67
N ALA A 64 -3.45 11.63 -6.04
CA ALA A 64 -2.06 11.20 -6.11
C ALA A 64 -1.63 10.84 -7.54
N ILE A 65 -2.47 10.10 -8.28
CA ILE A 65 -2.22 9.75 -9.69
C ILE A 65 -2.19 11.02 -10.58
N GLU A 66 -3.13 11.94 -10.39
CA GLU A 66 -3.13 13.23 -11.09
C GLU A 66 -1.85 14.05 -10.84
N ASN A 67 -1.26 13.92 -9.66
CA ASN A 67 0.02 14.55 -9.29
C ASN A 67 1.26 13.77 -9.79
N GLY A 68 1.07 12.65 -10.50
CA GLY A 68 2.13 11.88 -11.15
C GLY A 68 2.60 10.63 -10.40
N ALA A 69 1.93 10.19 -9.33
CA ALA A 69 2.23 8.89 -8.73
C ALA A 69 1.93 7.76 -9.72
N SER A 70 2.79 6.76 -9.76
CA SER A 70 2.64 5.54 -10.57
C SER A 70 2.26 4.32 -9.76
N GLU A 71 2.34 4.41 -8.43
CA GLU A 71 1.97 3.36 -7.50
C GLU A 71 1.24 3.96 -6.30
N VAL A 72 0.29 3.22 -5.74
CA VAL A 72 -0.47 3.59 -4.54
C VAL A 72 -0.47 2.43 -3.56
N ASP A 73 -0.14 2.71 -2.30
CA ASP A 73 -0.20 1.77 -1.18
C ASP A 73 -1.36 2.19 -0.26
N MET A 74 -2.51 1.53 -0.35
CA MET A 74 -3.65 1.81 0.53
C MET A 74 -3.63 0.96 1.79
N VAL A 75 -4.23 1.45 2.88
CA VAL A 75 -4.50 0.65 4.08
C VAL A 75 -5.98 0.26 4.12
N ILE A 76 -6.26 -1.01 4.41
CA ILE A 76 -7.65 -1.49 4.60
C ILE A 76 -8.30 -0.87 5.83
N ASN A 77 -9.63 -0.87 5.87
CA ASN A 77 -10.35 -0.59 7.11
C ASN A 77 -10.36 -1.84 8.02
N ILE A 78 -9.38 -1.89 8.93
CA ILE A 78 -9.19 -3.03 9.85
C ILE A 78 -10.42 -3.24 10.74
N GLY A 79 -11.09 -2.17 11.18
CA GLY A 79 -12.30 -2.28 11.98
C GLY A 79 -13.42 -3.03 11.26
N ARG A 80 -13.65 -2.72 9.97
CA ARG A 80 -14.62 -3.44 9.14
C ARG A 80 -14.24 -4.91 8.95
N LEU A 81 -12.95 -5.18 8.74
CA LEU A 81 -12.47 -6.57 8.64
C LEU A 81 -12.76 -7.35 9.94
N LYS A 82 -12.44 -6.78 11.11
CA LYS A 82 -12.73 -7.38 12.42
C LYS A 82 -14.22 -7.63 12.63
N ASN A 83 -15.08 -6.77 12.10
CA ASN A 83 -16.52 -6.95 12.10
C ASN A 83 -17.02 -7.96 11.06
N LYS A 84 -16.12 -8.56 10.26
CA LYS A 84 -16.45 -9.47 9.15
C LYS A 84 -17.27 -8.82 8.03
N GLU A 85 -17.18 -7.51 7.89
CA GLU A 85 -17.82 -6.73 6.82
C GLU A 85 -17.01 -6.88 5.51
N TYR A 86 -16.80 -8.11 5.05
CA TYR A 86 -15.88 -8.45 3.95
C TYR A 86 -16.23 -7.77 2.63
N ASP A 87 -17.53 -7.63 2.34
CA ASP A 87 -17.97 -6.95 1.12
C ASP A 87 -17.62 -5.47 1.15
N ALA A 88 -17.77 -4.80 2.31
CA ALA A 88 -17.39 -3.42 2.47
C ALA A 88 -15.87 -3.21 2.33
N VAL A 89 -15.05 -4.15 2.84
CA VAL A 89 -13.58 -4.13 2.65
C VAL A 89 -13.22 -4.33 1.18
N ARG A 90 -13.89 -5.25 0.50
CA ARG A 90 -13.68 -5.50 -0.94
C ARG A 90 -14.03 -4.29 -1.79
N GLU A 91 -15.17 -3.65 -1.52
CA GLU A 91 -15.60 -2.46 -2.26
C GLU A 91 -14.69 -1.26 -2.00
N ASP A 92 -14.14 -1.10 -0.80
CA ASP A 92 -13.13 -0.09 -0.48
C ASP A 92 -11.89 -0.25 -1.37
N ILE A 93 -11.38 -1.47 -1.51
CA ILE A 93 -10.23 -1.77 -2.37
C ILE A 93 -10.59 -1.55 -3.85
N ARG A 94 -11.77 -1.99 -4.30
CA ARG A 94 -12.22 -1.79 -5.68
C ARG A 94 -12.35 -0.32 -6.05
N ALA A 95 -12.91 0.49 -5.17
CA ALA A 95 -13.06 1.92 -5.39
C ALA A 95 -11.70 2.60 -5.58
N VAL A 96 -10.71 2.23 -4.74
CA VAL A 96 -9.34 2.73 -4.88
C VAL A 96 -8.69 2.20 -6.16
N LYS A 97 -8.88 0.90 -6.52
CA LYS A 97 -8.34 0.34 -7.78
C LYS A 97 -8.92 1.05 -9.00
N GLN A 98 -10.21 1.35 -9.00
CA GLN A 98 -10.83 2.14 -10.07
C GLN A 98 -10.24 3.55 -10.16
N ALA A 99 -9.98 4.18 -9.01
CA ALA A 99 -9.40 5.52 -8.96
C ALA A 99 -7.96 5.58 -9.48
N VAL A 100 -7.16 4.52 -9.28
CA VAL A 100 -5.78 4.46 -9.77
C VAL A 100 -5.67 3.92 -11.21
N GLY A 101 -6.72 3.29 -11.72
CA GLY A 101 -6.78 2.77 -13.10
C GLY A 101 -5.73 1.68 -13.39
N ASP A 102 -4.89 1.91 -14.40
CA ASP A 102 -3.82 1.02 -14.84
C ASP A 102 -2.57 1.04 -13.95
N LYS A 103 -2.52 1.94 -12.97
CA LYS A 103 -1.40 2.06 -12.05
C LYS A 103 -1.41 0.96 -10.99
N VAL A 104 -0.24 0.75 -10.38
CA VAL A 104 -0.06 -0.30 -9.36
C VAL A 104 -0.77 0.07 -8.07
N LEU A 105 -1.64 -0.83 -7.60
CA LEU A 105 -2.25 -0.77 -6.27
C LEU A 105 -1.68 -1.85 -5.38
N LYS A 106 -1.15 -1.46 -4.22
CA LYS A 106 -0.74 -2.38 -3.15
C LYS A 106 -1.66 -2.17 -1.94
N VAL A 107 -2.13 -3.26 -1.36
CA VAL A 107 -3.09 -3.24 -0.25
C VAL A 107 -2.41 -3.69 1.04
N ILE A 108 -2.22 -2.76 1.96
CA ILE A 108 -1.66 -3.02 3.29
C ILE A 108 -2.76 -3.57 4.18
N ILE A 109 -2.55 -4.78 4.71
CA ILE A 109 -3.52 -5.46 5.59
C ILE A 109 -3.17 -5.34 7.08
N GLU A 110 -1.96 -4.87 7.44
CA GLU A 110 -1.43 -4.72 8.80
C GLU A 110 -1.44 -6.05 9.57
N THR A 111 -0.64 -6.99 9.12
CA THR A 111 -0.65 -8.39 9.58
C THR A 111 -0.53 -8.56 11.10
N CYS A 112 0.19 -7.67 11.78
CA CYS A 112 0.35 -7.75 13.24
C CYS A 112 -0.95 -7.55 14.05
N LEU A 113 -2.01 -7.05 13.42
CA LEU A 113 -3.33 -6.87 14.01
C LEU A 113 -4.32 -7.98 13.64
N LEU A 114 -3.92 -8.93 12.79
CA LEU A 114 -4.80 -9.93 12.19
C LEU A 114 -4.48 -11.35 12.68
N THR A 115 -5.52 -12.19 12.81
CA THR A 115 -5.36 -13.64 12.95
C THR A 115 -4.98 -14.26 11.60
N ASP A 116 -4.50 -15.50 11.59
CA ASP A 116 -4.13 -16.19 10.36
C ASP A 116 -5.34 -16.40 9.43
N GLU A 117 -6.52 -16.72 9.98
CA GLU A 117 -7.77 -16.83 9.22
C GLU A 117 -8.16 -15.48 8.58
N GLU A 118 -7.92 -14.36 9.25
CA GLU A 118 -8.18 -13.04 8.70
C GLU A 118 -7.19 -12.70 7.57
N LYS A 119 -5.91 -13.08 7.70
CA LYS A 119 -4.89 -12.91 6.65
C LYS A 119 -5.23 -13.75 5.41
N GLU A 120 -5.61 -15.02 5.59
CA GLU A 120 -6.07 -15.89 4.50
C GLU A 120 -7.28 -15.29 3.79
N LYS A 121 -8.28 -14.84 4.55
CA LYS A 121 -9.46 -14.17 4.00
C LYS A 121 -9.09 -12.91 3.21
N MET A 122 -8.11 -12.15 3.69
CA MET A 122 -7.64 -10.96 2.98
C MET A 122 -6.91 -11.29 1.67
N CYS A 123 -6.21 -12.43 1.58
CA CYS A 123 -5.61 -12.88 0.31
C CYS A 123 -6.67 -13.01 -0.78
N ASP A 124 -7.83 -13.60 -0.46
CA ASP A 124 -8.93 -13.71 -1.41
C ASP A 124 -9.53 -12.34 -1.77
N ILE A 125 -9.86 -11.53 -0.75
CA ILE A 125 -10.51 -10.23 -0.94
C ILE A 125 -9.65 -9.30 -1.80
N VAL A 126 -8.34 -9.23 -1.53
CA VAL A 126 -7.40 -8.36 -2.26
C VAL A 126 -7.30 -8.77 -3.72
N CYS A 127 -7.18 -10.08 -3.98
CA CYS A 127 -7.09 -10.61 -5.35
C CYS A 127 -8.41 -10.42 -6.12
N GLU A 128 -9.57 -10.69 -5.49
CA GLU A 128 -10.90 -10.50 -6.08
C GLU A 128 -11.21 -9.03 -6.38
N ALA A 129 -10.65 -8.11 -5.59
CA ALA A 129 -10.78 -6.68 -5.81
C ALA A 129 -9.89 -6.15 -6.95
N GLY A 130 -8.98 -6.98 -7.49
CA GLY A 130 -8.13 -6.64 -8.62
C GLY A 130 -6.88 -5.84 -8.26
N ALA A 131 -6.45 -5.86 -7.01
CA ALA A 131 -5.19 -5.22 -6.60
C ALA A 131 -3.98 -6.00 -7.12
N ASP A 132 -2.89 -5.29 -7.36
CA ASP A 132 -1.66 -5.88 -7.92
C ASP A 132 -0.81 -6.56 -6.84
N TYR A 133 -0.89 -6.05 -5.60
CA TYR A 133 -0.15 -6.59 -4.46
C TYR A 133 -1.00 -6.61 -3.19
N ILE A 134 -0.78 -7.64 -2.38
CA ILE A 134 -1.08 -7.62 -0.95
C ILE A 134 0.22 -7.31 -0.19
N LYS A 135 0.17 -6.40 0.79
CA LYS A 135 1.33 -5.92 1.56
C LYS A 135 1.11 -6.13 3.05
N THR A 136 2.16 -6.54 3.76
CA THR A 136 2.03 -6.92 5.17
C THR A 136 1.71 -5.75 6.09
N SER A 137 2.47 -4.65 6.04
CA SER A 137 2.51 -3.70 7.17
C SER A 137 2.70 -2.27 6.72
N THR A 138 2.21 -1.34 7.54
CA THR A 138 2.45 0.10 7.40
C THR A 138 3.86 0.51 7.86
N GLY A 139 4.43 -0.21 8.82
CA GLY A 139 5.64 0.19 9.54
C GLY A 139 5.38 1.15 10.71
N PHE A 140 4.12 1.47 11.01
CA PHE A 140 3.70 2.38 12.09
C PHE A 140 2.91 1.69 13.22
N SER A 141 2.82 0.35 13.17
CA SER A 141 2.14 -0.45 14.17
C SER A 141 3.12 -1.17 15.10
N THR A 142 2.64 -2.17 15.84
CA THR A 142 3.41 -2.87 16.87
C THR A 142 4.46 -3.84 16.33
N ALA A 143 4.31 -4.32 15.09
CA ALA A 143 5.28 -5.18 14.42
C ALA A 143 5.24 -4.99 12.90
N GLY A 144 6.28 -5.45 12.21
CA GLY A 144 6.40 -5.48 10.76
C GLY A 144 6.17 -6.87 10.17
N ALA A 145 6.76 -7.12 9.00
CA ALA A 145 6.68 -8.41 8.31
C ALA A 145 7.36 -9.53 9.11
N THR A 146 6.74 -10.71 9.12
CA THR A 146 7.33 -11.95 9.60
C THR A 146 7.44 -12.96 8.47
N PHE A 147 8.37 -13.93 8.59
CA PHE A 147 8.45 -15.03 7.63
C PHE A 147 7.14 -15.83 7.55
N HIS A 148 6.51 -16.06 8.70
CA HIS A 148 5.22 -16.75 8.79
C HIS A 148 4.13 -16.04 7.97
N ASP A 149 3.98 -14.72 8.17
CA ASP A 149 2.99 -13.92 7.43
C ASP A 149 3.22 -13.96 5.92
N VAL A 150 4.47 -13.79 5.50
CA VAL A 150 4.83 -13.80 4.08
C VAL A 150 4.55 -15.18 3.45
N GLU A 151 4.92 -16.27 4.13
CA GLU A 151 4.66 -17.63 3.65
C GLU A 151 3.15 -17.90 3.53
N LEU A 152 2.36 -17.52 4.54
CA LEU A 152 0.91 -17.64 4.53
C LEU A 152 0.29 -16.86 3.37
N MET A 153 0.70 -15.60 3.19
CA MET A 153 0.19 -14.75 2.12
C MET A 153 0.58 -15.26 0.73
N VAL A 154 1.83 -15.73 0.54
CA VAL A 154 2.28 -16.31 -0.75
C VAL A 154 1.46 -17.54 -1.11
N LYS A 155 1.16 -18.41 -0.13
CA LYS A 155 0.26 -19.56 -0.33
C LYS A 155 -1.16 -19.11 -0.63
N GLY A 156 -1.70 -18.17 0.15
CA GLY A 156 -3.10 -17.73 0.07
C GLY A 156 -3.46 -17.00 -1.22
N VAL A 157 -2.54 -16.24 -1.81
CA VAL A 157 -2.83 -15.55 -3.08
C VAL A 157 -2.85 -16.47 -4.30
N HIS A 158 -2.30 -17.67 -4.23
CA HIS A 158 -2.27 -18.65 -5.33
C HIS A 158 -1.78 -18.07 -6.68
N GLY A 159 -0.83 -17.13 -6.63
CA GLY A 159 -0.30 -16.45 -7.81
C GLY A 159 -1.24 -15.43 -8.47
N ARG A 160 -2.42 -15.14 -7.90
CA ARG A 160 -3.40 -14.16 -8.41
C ARG A 160 -2.95 -12.71 -8.26
N CYS A 161 -2.16 -12.42 -7.25
CA CYS A 161 -1.49 -11.13 -7.06
C CYS A 161 -0.11 -11.35 -6.41
N LYS A 162 0.69 -10.29 -6.30
CA LYS A 162 2.02 -10.36 -5.70
C LYS A 162 1.96 -10.08 -4.20
N VAL A 163 3.00 -10.51 -3.47
CA VAL A 163 3.15 -10.25 -2.03
C VAL A 163 4.30 -9.29 -1.80
N LYS A 164 4.09 -8.28 -0.95
CA LYS A 164 5.13 -7.34 -0.50
C LYS A 164 5.31 -7.40 1.01
N ALA A 165 6.48 -7.83 1.46
CA ALA A 165 6.90 -7.68 2.84
C ALA A 165 7.32 -6.23 3.11
N ALA A 166 6.92 -5.67 4.23
CA ALA A 166 7.27 -4.31 4.64
C ALA A 166 7.26 -4.17 6.17
N GLY A 167 8.06 -3.20 6.66
CA GLY A 167 8.23 -2.96 8.09
C GLY A 167 9.18 -3.95 8.78
N GLY A 168 10.11 -3.43 9.56
CA GLY A 168 11.06 -4.26 10.32
C GLY A 168 12.19 -4.92 9.50
N ILE A 169 12.28 -4.65 8.20
CA ILE A 169 13.35 -5.17 7.33
C ILE A 169 14.48 -4.15 7.32
N SER A 170 15.54 -4.42 8.08
CA SER A 170 16.67 -3.51 8.28
C SER A 170 18.00 -4.03 7.73
N THR A 171 18.03 -5.24 7.24
CA THR A 171 19.22 -5.87 6.61
C THR A 171 18.81 -6.67 5.39
N VAL A 172 19.76 -6.85 4.48
CA VAL A 172 19.63 -7.72 3.30
C VAL A 172 20.02 -9.14 3.67
#